data_172f1c2d618b2822b9ae4bc752c44ea3
#
_entry.id   172f1c2d618b2822b9ae4bc752c44ea3
#
_cell.length_a   1.000
_cell.length_b   1.000
_cell.length_c   1.000
_cell.angle_alpha   90.00
_cell.angle_beta   90.00
_cell.angle_gamma   90.00
#
_symmetry.space_group_name_H-M   'P 1'
#
loop_
_entity.id
_entity.type
_entity.pdbx_description
1 polymer ?
#
loop_
_entity_poly.entity_id
_entity_poly.type
_entity_poly.pdbx_seq_one_letter_code
_entity_poly.pdbx_strand_id
1 'polypeptide(L)'
;MVKEKNLNPDYSITAEPTAWGGADEPWGMSISSANSGHCLIEIDIKGTKGHIWRPDIVSNPILEAGRLLSDLENMEFEYVPDKFMGHTPPMCSVVRIKGGLKGEIQFSPDTCTITLAVVGIIPGMTLDTVLHDINKVVDSKLGHQNNIQAEVRQLPGSLFVSGTESVSSDDEPVNTLSEVYKIMRGEFPKLNRKNAFNDTIRFREAGINAITFGPGEDGWAADNEWISIPKSIEAAKIYAVTILRLLKAS
;
A
#
# COMPACT_ATOMS: atom_id res chain seq x y z
N MET A 1 -12.65 -8.18 15.14
CA MET A 1 -11.94 -8.75 16.32
C MET A 1 -11.94 -7.79 17.51
N VAL A 2 -11.38 -6.57 17.43
CA VAL A 2 -11.33 -5.62 18.57
C VAL A 2 -12.75 -5.32 19.09
N LYS A 3 -13.67 -4.89 18.22
CA LYS A 3 -15.07 -4.60 18.58
C LYS A 3 -15.85 -5.85 19.00
N GLU A 4 -15.62 -7.00 18.38
CA GLU A 4 -16.33 -8.25 18.68
C GLU A 4 -15.93 -8.86 20.03
N LYS A 5 -14.68 -8.64 20.47
CA LYS A 5 -14.15 -9.18 21.72
C LYS A 5 -14.16 -8.18 22.87
N ASN A 6 -14.77 -7.01 22.70
CA ASN A 6 -14.78 -5.93 23.70
C ASN A 6 -13.37 -5.56 24.21
N LEU A 7 -12.37 -5.67 23.36
CA LEU A 7 -11.02 -5.23 23.69
C LEU A 7 -10.98 -3.71 23.61
N ASN A 8 -10.61 -3.08 24.69
CA ASN A 8 -10.44 -1.62 24.77
C ASN A 8 -9.07 -1.27 25.36
N PRO A 9 -7.97 -1.62 24.68
CA PRO A 9 -6.64 -1.25 25.13
C PRO A 9 -6.41 0.25 24.92
N ASP A 10 -5.65 0.87 25.82
CA ASP A 10 -5.24 2.27 25.66
C ASP A 10 -4.29 2.45 24.48
N TYR A 11 -3.41 1.46 24.27
CA TYR A 11 -2.37 1.49 23.24
C TYR A 11 -2.23 0.15 22.53
N SER A 12 -1.68 0.19 21.32
CA SER A 12 -1.23 -1.00 20.58
C SER A 12 0.12 -0.76 19.92
N ILE A 13 1.01 -1.74 20.00
CA ILE A 13 2.26 -1.78 19.23
C ILE A 13 2.20 -3.01 18.34
N THR A 14 2.13 -2.81 17.04
CA THR A 14 2.16 -3.90 16.07
C THR A 14 3.60 -4.27 15.77
N ALA A 15 3.96 -5.53 16.02
CA ALA A 15 5.31 -6.06 15.76
C ALA A 15 5.46 -6.41 14.27
N GLU A 16 5.90 -5.43 13.50
CA GLU A 16 6.11 -5.56 12.05
C GLU A 16 7.40 -4.86 11.64
N PRO A 17 8.07 -5.25 10.54
CA PRO A 17 9.24 -4.57 10.02
C PRO A 17 8.97 -3.08 9.81
N THR A 18 9.76 -2.21 10.45
CA THR A 18 9.60 -0.74 10.34
C THR A 18 10.76 -0.05 9.67
N ALA A 19 11.88 -0.73 9.55
CA ALA A 19 13.00 -0.23 8.79
C ALA A 19 12.72 -0.47 7.30
N TRP A 20 12.30 0.55 6.62
CA TRP A 20 12.38 0.62 5.18
C TRP A 20 13.66 1.36 4.85
N GLY A 21 14.75 0.60 4.65
CA GLY A 21 15.98 1.15 4.10
C GLY A 21 15.70 1.57 2.65
N GLY A 22 15.57 2.86 2.39
CA GLY A 22 15.92 3.37 1.07
C GLY A 22 17.41 3.07 0.82
N ALA A 23 17.91 3.22 -0.39
CA ALA A 23 19.30 2.91 -0.76
C ALA A 23 20.36 3.54 0.17
N ASP A 24 19.98 4.56 0.95
CA ASP A 24 20.86 5.34 1.82
C ASP A 24 20.58 5.15 3.32
N GLU A 25 19.65 4.27 3.72
CA GLU A 25 19.32 4.05 5.13
C GLU A 25 19.60 2.61 5.54
N PRO A 26 20.47 2.39 6.56
CA PRO A 26 20.70 1.03 7.07
C PRO A 26 19.40 0.48 7.67
N TRP A 27 19.11 -0.78 7.37
CA TRP A 27 18.02 -1.51 7.98
C TRP A 27 18.11 -1.47 9.50
N GLY A 28 17.12 -0.89 10.13
CA GLY A 28 17.06 -0.71 11.57
C GLY A 28 15.63 -0.79 12.07
N MET A 29 15.45 -0.61 13.34
CA MET A 29 14.13 -0.47 13.95
C MET A 29 13.78 1.02 14.04
N SER A 30 12.73 1.45 13.37
CA SER A 30 12.14 2.79 13.47
C SER A 30 10.75 2.70 14.10
N ILE A 31 10.17 3.81 14.52
CA ILE A 31 8.77 3.86 14.92
C ILE A 31 7.96 4.37 13.74
N SER A 32 7.09 3.53 13.20
CA SER A 32 6.11 4.02 12.23
C SER A 32 4.91 4.58 12.97
N SER A 33 4.85 5.91 13.03
CA SER A 33 3.77 6.67 13.67
C SER A 33 2.53 6.79 12.79
N ALA A 34 2.64 6.40 11.53
CA ALA A 34 1.56 6.35 10.55
C ALA A 34 1.75 5.19 9.59
N ASN A 35 0.66 4.76 8.97
CA ASN A 35 0.67 3.72 7.94
C ASN A 35 -0.03 4.23 6.69
N SER A 36 0.44 3.83 5.53
CA SER A 36 -0.23 4.06 4.25
C SER A 36 -1.24 2.95 3.97
N GLY A 37 -2.31 3.32 3.30
CA GLY A 37 -3.34 2.38 2.87
C GLY A 37 -3.09 1.82 1.48
N HIS A 38 -4.10 1.09 0.98
CA HIS A 38 -4.08 0.51 -0.37
C HIS A 38 -5.48 0.28 -0.91
N CYS A 39 -5.60 0.09 -2.23
CA CYS A 39 -6.78 -0.46 -2.87
C CYS A 39 -6.42 -1.23 -4.14
N LEU A 40 -7.37 -2.03 -4.62
CA LEU A 40 -7.27 -2.71 -5.90
C LEU A 40 -8.28 -2.11 -6.89
N ILE A 41 -7.81 -1.79 -8.08
CA ILE A 41 -8.61 -1.18 -9.15
C ILE A 41 -8.62 -2.11 -10.36
N GLU A 42 -9.75 -2.23 -11.02
CA GLU A 42 -9.90 -2.88 -12.32
C GLU A 42 -10.16 -1.86 -13.41
N ILE A 43 -9.54 -2.08 -14.56
CA ILE A 43 -9.81 -1.39 -15.82
C ILE A 43 -10.32 -2.45 -16.79
N ASP A 44 -11.62 -2.42 -17.09
CA ASP A 44 -12.22 -3.27 -18.10
C ASP A 44 -12.22 -2.54 -19.45
N ILE A 45 -11.51 -3.10 -20.42
CA ILE A 45 -11.40 -2.56 -21.78
C ILE A 45 -12.22 -3.43 -22.72
N LYS A 46 -13.20 -2.83 -23.39
CA LYS A 46 -14.05 -3.49 -24.37
C LYS A 46 -13.70 -3.01 -25.77
N GLY A 47 -13.51 -3.96 -26.66
CA GLY A 47 -13.28 -3.73 -28.09
C GLY A 47 -14.32 -4.44 -28.95
N THR A 48 -13.97 -4.72 -30.19
CA THR A 48 -14.85 -5.40 -31.13
C THR A 48 -14.24 -6.74 -31.53
N LYS A 49 -14.92 -7.84 -31.18
CA LYS A 49 -14.55 -9.19 -31.62
C LYS A 49 -14.69 -9.31 -33.13
N GLY A 50 -13.73 -9.95 -33.77
CA GLY A 50 -13.79 -10.25 -35.20
C GLY A 50 -12.60 -11.07 -35.66
N HIS A 51 -12.71 -11.56 -36.88
CA HIS A 51 -11.64 -12.34 -37.49
C HIS A 51 -10.44 -11.45 -37.79
N ILE A 52 -9.22 -11.89 -37.51
CA ILE A 52 -7.97 -11.11 -37.69
C ILE A 52 -7.74 -10.61 -39.12
N TRP A 53 -8.39 -11.19 -40.12
CA TRP A 53 -8.39 -10.75 -41.52
C TRP A 53 -9.26 -9.52 -41.81
N ARG A 54 -9.99 -9.06 -40.79
CA ARG A 54 -10.85 -7.87 -40.89
C ARG A 54 -10.41 -6.79 -39.90
N PRO A 55 -9.17 -6.28 -40.06
CA PRO A 55 -8.65 -5.23 -39.17
C PRO A 55 -9.45 -3.92 -39.26
N ASP A 56 -10.21 -3.74 -40.32
CA ASP A 56 -11.08 -2.61 -40.56
C ASP A 56 -12.28 -2.53 -39.59
N ILE A 57 -12.70 -3.65 -39.00
CA ILE A 57 -13.83 -3.71 -38.09
C ILE A 57 -13.46 -4.21 -36.68
N VAL A 58 -12.24 -4.68 -36.48
CA VAL A 58 -11.75 -5.23 -35.22
C VAL A 58 -11.08 -4.14 -34.41
N SER A 59 -11.41 -4.08 -33.12
CA SER A 59 -10.67 -3.26 -32.13
C SER A 59 -10.19 -4.17 -31.02
N ASN A 60 -8.87 -4.40 -30.97
CA ASN A 60 -8.27 -5.37 -30.07
C ASN A 60 -7.96 -4.77 -28.68
N PRO A 61 -8.74 -5.10 -27.62
CA PRO A 61 -8.56 -4.53 -26.30
C PRO A 61 -7.25 -4.97 -25.63
N ILE A 62 -6.62 -6.08 -26.07
CA ILE A 62 -5.31 -6.49 -25.54
C ILE A 62 -4.22 -5.51 -25.99
N LEU A 63 -4.26 -5.05 -27.24
CA LEU A 63 -3.29 -4.06 -27.73
C LEU A 63 -3.47 -2.73 -27.02
N GLU A 64 -4.72 -2.32 -26.79
CA GLU A 64 -5.01 -1.08 -26.07
C GLU A 64 -4.60 -1.17 -24.60
N ALA A 65 -4.86 -2.32 -23.94
CA ALA A 65 -4.33 -2.59 -22.62
C ALA A 65 -2.79 -2.46 -22.60
N GLY A 66 -2.10 -3.07 -23.56
CA GLY A 66 -0.63 -2.98 -23.65
C GLY A 66 -0.11 -1.55 -23.80
N ARG A 67 -0.84 -0.67 -24.49
CA ARG A 67 -0.49 0.77 -24.62
C ARG A 67 -0.65 1.55 -23.32
N LEU A 68 -1.55 1.14 -22.44
CA LEU A 68 -1.77 1.77 -21.14
C LEU A 68 -0.70 1.41 -20.09
N LEU A 69 -0.06 0.24 -20.20
CA LEU A 69 0.76 -0.31 -19.11
C LEU A 69 1.86 0.66 -18.65
N SER A 70 2.61 1.23 -19.59
CA SER A 70 3.70 2.16 -19.24
C SER A 70 3.20 3.47 -18.62
N ASP A 71 2.06 3.98 -19.09
CA ASP A 71 1.50 5.22 -18.56
C ASP A 71 0.91 4.99 -17.16
N LEU A 72 0.27 3.84 -16.93
CA LEU A 72 -0.25 3.46 -15.62
C LEU A 72 0.87 3.24 -14.59
N GLU A 73 1.98 2.63 -14.99
CA GLU A 73 3.11 2.39 -14.09
C GLU A 73 3.86 3.67 -13.71
N ASN A 74 3.85 4.67 -14.60
CA ASN A 74 4.55 5.94 -14.41
C ASN A 74 3.61 7.11 -14.05
N MET A 75 2.34 6.83 -13.78
CA MET A 75 1.39 7.88 -13.41
C MET A 75 1.68 8.43 -12.00
N GLU A 76 1.34 9.69 -11.80
CA GLU A 76 1.40 10.34 -10.51
C GLU A 76 -0.03 10.57 -9.98
N PHE A 77 -0.23 10.36 -8.69
CA PHE A 77 -1.48 10.67 -8.00
C PHE A 77 -1.46 12.09 -7.45
N GLU A 78 -2.62 12.73 -7.40
CA GLU A 78 -2.78 14.00 -6.69
C GLU A 78 -2.93 13.74 -5.18
N TYR A 79 -2.04 14.32 -4.36
CA TYR A 79 -2.06 14.17 -2.90
C TYR A 79 -1.37 15.34 -2.20
N VAL A 80 -1.64 15.51 -0.90
CA VAL A 80 -0.94 16.47 -0.06
C VAL A 80 0.08 15.72 0.79
N PRO A 81 1.40 15.94 0.58
CA PRO A 81 2.43 15.25 1.35
C PRO A 81 2.34 15.55 2.85
N ASP A 82 2.53 14.54 3.68
CA ASP A 82 2.75 14.74 5.10
C ASP A 82 4.27 14.74 5.44
N LYS A 83 4.63 15.26 6.61
CA LYS A 83 6.03 15.39 7.05
C LYS A 83 6.76 14.05 7.25
N PHE A 84 6.04 12.94 7.29
CA PHE A 84 6.58 11.60 7.54
C PHE A 84 6.54 10.70 6.30
N MET A 85 6.18 11.23 5.14
CA MET A 85 6.01 10.41 3.92
C MET A 85 7.26 9.66 3.48
N GLY A 86 8.45 10.13 3.85
CA GLY A 86 9.69 9.55 3.33
C GLY A 86 9.82 9.75 1.81
N HIS A 87 10.47 8.80 1.12
CA HIS A 87 10.80 8.92 -0.29
C HIS A 87 9.83 8.20 -1.24
N THR A 88 8.77 7.56 -0.74
CA THR A 88 7.86 6.76 -1.58
C THR A 88 6.50 7.44 -1.70
N PRO A 89 6.22 8.11 -2.82
CA PRO A 89 4.90 8.68 -3.09
C PRO A 89 3.86 7.57 -3.29
N PRO A 90 2.55 7.88 -3.26
CA PRO A 90 1.53 6.98 -3.73
C PRO A 90 1.83 6.53 -5.15
N MET A 91 1.69 5.23 -5.40
CA MET A 91 2.00 4.63 -6.70
C MET A 91 1.04 3.49 -7.02
N CYS A 92 0.94 3.15 -8.29
CA CYS A 92 0.24 1.94 -8.69
C CYS A 92 1.20 0.96 -9.39
N SER A 93 0.85 -0.31 -9.34
CA SER A 93 1.52 -1.37 -10.06
C SER A 93 0.50 -2.26 -10.77
N VAL A 94 0.80 -2.66 -11.99
CA VAL A 94 -0.01 -3.64 -12.72
C VAL A 94 0.26 -5.02 -12.15
N VAL A 95 -0.72 -5.59 -11.45
CA VAL A 95 -0.57 -6.90 -10.79
C VAL A 95 -1.20 -8.04 -11.57
N ARG A 96 -2.08 -7.74 -12.52
CA ARG A 96 -2.70 -8.75 -13.37
C ARG A 96 -3.20 -8.12 -14.67
N ILE A 97 -3.07 -8.88 -15.75
CA ILE A 97 -3.75 -8.63 -17.02
C ILE A 97 -4.45 -9.91 -17.47
N LYS A 98 -5.69 -9.81 -17.93
CA LYS A 98 -6.47 -10.93 -18.40
C LYS A 98 -7.19 -10.56 -19.68
N GLY A 99 -6.92 -11.30 -20.76
CA GLY A 99 -7.55 -11.11 -22.07
C GLY A 99 -7.33 -12.32 -22.95
N GLY A 100 -7.99 -12.33 -24.12
CA GLY A 100 -7.86 -13.41 -25.11
C GLY A 100 -8.99 -14.43 -25.06
N LEU A 101 -9.12 -15.18 -26.13
CA LEU A 101 -10.13 -16.20 -26.33
C LEU A 101 -9.47 -17.59 -26.25
N LYS A 102 -9.98 -18.44 -25.39
CA LYS A 102 -9.45 -19.81 -25.27
C LYS A 102 -9.80 -20.64 -26.51
N GLY A 103 -8.78 -21.09 -27.24
CA GLY A 103 -8.94 -21.95 -28.41
C GLY A 103 -9.31 -21.25 -29.73
N GLU A 104 -9.58 -19.97 -29.73
CA GLU A 104 -9.96 -19.19 -30.92
C GLU A 104 -8.81 -18.31 -31.41
N ILE A 105 -7.75 -18.88 -31.98
CA ILE A 105 -6.53 -18.19 -32.38
C ILE A 105 -6.68 -17.26 -33.60
N GLN A 106 -7.78 -17.36 -34.33
CA GLN A 106 -8.04 -16.53 -35.54
C GLN A 106 -8.94 -15.33 -35.27
N PHE A 107 -9.35 -15.12 -34.00
CA PHE A 107 -10.24 -14.03 -33.62
C PHE A 107 -9.56 -13.10 -32.63
N SER A 108 -9.78 -11.82 -32.82
CA SER A 108 -9.49 -10.82 -31.80
C SER A 108 -10.53 -10.93 -30.68
N PRO A 109 -10.14 -10.87 -29.41
CA PRO A 109 -11.09 -10.82 -28.31
C PRO A 109 -11.86 -9.49 -28.29
N ASP A 110 -12.94 -9.45 -27.53
CA ASP A 110 -13.75 -8.27 -27.29
C ASP A 110 -13.50 -7.63 -25.91
N THR A 111 -12.71 -8.31 -25.04
CA THR A 111 -12.45 -7.81 -23.69
C THR A 111 -10.99 -8.03 -23.26
N CYS A 112 -10.48 -7.10 -22.46
CA CYS A 112 -9.25 -7.24 -21.70
C CYS A 112 -9.39 -6.50 -20.38
N THR A 113 -8.99 -7.12 -19.25
CA THR A 113 -9.04 -6.52 -17.93
C THR A 113 -7.62 -6.35 -17.38
N ILE A 114 -7.31 -5.15 -16.90
CA ILE A 114 -6.09 -4.86 -16.13
C ILE A 114 -6.47 -4.72 -14.67
N THR A 115 -5.71 -5.33 -13.76
CA THR A 115 -5.85 -5.09 -12.31
C THR A 115 -4.62 -4.35 -11.80
N LEU A 116 -4.86 -3.25 -11.10
CA LEU A 116 -3.85 -2.41 -10.45
C LEU A 116 -3.91 -2.58 -8.94
N ALA A 117 -2.75 -2.64 -8.31
CA ALA A 117 -2.60 -2.40 -6.89
C ALA A 117 -2.15 -0.95 -6.70
N VAL A 118 -2.96 -0.13 -6.03
CA VAL A 118 -2.59 1.23 -5.62
C VAL A 118 -2.14 1.15 -4.17
N VAL A 119 -0.91 1.59 -3.91
CA VAL A 119 -0.28 1.55 -2.59
C VAL A 119 0.22 2.95 -2.20
N GLY A 120 0.52 3.14 -0.92
CA GLY A 120 0.96 4.45 -0.45
C GLY A 120 -0.18 5.45 -0.25
N ILE A 121 -1.44 4.99 -0.17
CA ILE A 121 -2.59 5.86 0.06
C ILE A 121 -2.45 6.52 1.44
N ILE A 122 -2.52 7.85 1.47
CA ILE A 122 -2.40 8.66 2.67
C ILE A 122 -3.72 9.36 3.00
N PRO A 123 -3.89 9.93 4.21
CA PRO A 123 -5.05 10.72 4.55
C PRO A 123 -5.32 11.85 3.55
N GLY A 124 -6.58 12.07 3.23
CA GLY A 124 -7.02 13.01 2.20
C GLY A 124 -7.21 12.40 0.81
N MET A 125 -6.54 11.30 0.48
CA MET A 125 -6.86 10.51 -0.71
C MET A 125 -8.11 9.67 -0.46
N THR A 126 -9.00 9.64 -1.43
CA THR A 126 -10.24 8.87 -1.43
C THR A 126 -10.29 7.91 -2.61
N LEU A 127 -11.21 6.96 -2.59
CA LEU A 127 -11.43 6.11 -3.77
C LEU A 127 -11.75 6.97 -5.01
N ASP A 128 -12.56 8.01 -4.85
CA ASP A 128 -12.96 8.87 -5.97
C ASP A 128 -11.77 9.64 -6.56
N THR A 129 -10.86 10.15 -5.73
CA THR A 129 -9.64 10.83 -6.23
C THR A 129 -8.72 9.85 -6.94
N VAL A 130 -8.54 8.64 -6.41
CA VAL A 130 -7.74 7.58 -7.06
C VAL A 130 -8.35 7.18 -8.40
N LEU A 131 -9.66 6.94 -8.46
CA LEU A 131 -10.35 6.61 -9.71
C LEU A 131 -10.26 7.76 -10.72
N HIS A 132 -10.38 9.01 -10.25
CA HIS A 132 -10.26 10.19 -11.10
C HIS A 132 -8.89 10.27 -11.79
N ASP A 133 -7.80 10.08 -11.04
CA ASP A 133 -6.44 10.15 -11.59
C ASP A 133 -6.17 9.01 -12.59
N ILE A 134 -6.64 7.80 -12.29
CA ILE A 134 -6.53 6.66 -13.23
C ILE A 134 -7.37 6.93 -14.48
N ASN A 135 -8.60 7.46 -14.36
CA ASN A 135 -9.44 7.81 -15.51
C ASN A 135 -8.77 8.86 -16.40
N LYS A 136 -8.10 9.87 -15.84
CA LYS A 136 -7.32 10.85 -16.65
C LYS A 136 -6.32 10.15 -17.58
N VAL A 137 -5.60 9.13 -17.08
CA VAL A 137 -4.65 8.37 -17.89
C VAL A 137 -5.37 7.56 -18.96
N VAL A 138 -6.42 6.82 -18.59
CA VAL A 138 -7.20 5.98 -19.50
C VAL A 138 -7.84 6.83 -20.61
N ASP A 139 -8.49 7.93 -20.27
CA ASP A 139 -9.17 8.81 -21.21
C ASP A 139 -8.18 9.47 -22.17
N SER A 140 -7.01 9.84 -21.69
CA SER A 140 -5.96 10.45 -22.55
C SER A 140 -5.49 9.52 -23.68
N LYS A 141 -5.55 8.20 -23.47
CA LYS A 141 -5.10 7.18 -24.42
C LYS A 141 -6.23 6.55 -25.24
N LEU A 142 -7.34 6.27 -24.59
CA LEU A 142 -8.44 5.51 -25.21
C LEU A 142 -9.66 6.37 -25.55
N GLY A 143 -9.82 7.53 -24.93
CA GLY A 143 -11.02 8.38 -25.07
C GLY A 143 -11.30 8.90 -26.49
N HIS A 144 -10.35 8.81 -27.41
CA HIS A 144 -10.49 9.22 -28.80
C HIS A 144 -10.81 8.06 -29.77
N GLN A 145 -10.96 6.84 -29.27
CA GLN A 145 -11.16 5.65 -30.10
C GLN A 145 -12.64 5.24 -30.10
N ASN A 146 -13.32 5.42 -31.23
CA ASN A 146 -14.77 5.19 -31.35
C ASN A 146 -15.21 3.74 -31.06
N ASN A 147 -14.31 2.75 -31.18
CA ASN A 147 -14.63 1.32 -31.04
C ASN A 147 -14.01 0.68 -29.80
N ILE A 148 -13.45 1.49 -28.88
CA ILE A 148 -12.89 1.06 -27.61
C ILE A 148 -13.65 1.78 -26.49
N GLN A 149 -14.03 1.01 -25.48
CA GLN A 149 -14.61 1.56 -24.25
C GLN A 149 -13.78 1.05 -23.08
N ALA A 150 -13.54 1.91 -22.11
CA ALA A 150 -12.86 1.52 -20.87
C ALA A 150 -13.70 1.95 -19.66
N GLU A 151 -13.73 1.09 -18.67
CA GLU A 151 -14.39 1.34 -17.38
C GLU A 151 -13.40 1.11 -16.26
N VAL A 152 -13.19 2.14 -15.44
CA VAL A 152 -12.29 2.08 -14.27
C VAL A 152 -13.14 1.99 -13.01
N ARG A 153 -12.91 0.96 -12.19
CA ARG A 153 -13.67 0.74 -10.96
C ARG A 153 -12.83 0.07 -9.90
N GLN A 154 -13.28 0.15 -8.66
CA GLN A 154 -12.69 -0.69 -7.60
C GLN A 154 -12.89 -2.17 -7.93
N LEU A 155 -11.86 -2.99 -7.69
CA LEU A 155 -11.98 -4.44 -7.85
C LEU A 155 -13.12 -4.99 -6.96
N PRO A 156 -14.13 -5.67 -7.53
CA PRO A 156 -15.24 -6.22 -6.75
C PRO A 156 -14.77 -7.10 -5.59
N GLY A 157 -15.31 -6.84 -4.40
CA GLY A 157 -14.97 -7.56 -3.19
C GLY A 157 -13.66 -7.10 -2.52
N SER A 158 -12.92 -6.17 -3.10
CA SER A 158 -11.78 -5.54 -2.43
C SER A 158 -12.22 -4.35 -1.57
N LEU A 159 -11.32 -3.92 -0.66
CA LEU A 159 -11.54 -2.75 0.18
C LEU A 159 -10.66 -1.59 -0.28
N PHE A 160 -11.19 -0.38 -0.17
CA PHE A 160 -10.37 0.82 -0.11
C PHE A 160 -9.95 1.01 1.35
N VAL A 161 -8.65 1.06 1.59
CA VAL A 161 -8.09 1.30 2.92
C VAL A 161 -7.33 2.62 2.88
N SER A 162 -7.80 3.59 3.64
CA SER A 162 -7.10 4.87 3.80
C SER A 162 -5.85 4.68 4.67
N GLY A 163 -4.86 5.52 4.45
CA GLY A 163 -3.76 5.67 5.40
C GLY A 163 -4.23 6.30 6.71
N THR A 164 -3.39 6.24 7.74
CA THR A 164 -3.67 6.85 9.05
C THR A 164 -2.98 8.20 9.19
N GLU A 165 -3.57 9.09 9.96
CA GLU A 165 -2.85 10.26 10.46
C GLU A 165 -1.66 9.83 11.32
N SER A 166 -0.66 10.70 11.45
CA SER A 166 0.51 10.41 12.28
C SER A 166 0.19 10.59 13.76
N VAL A 167 0.64 9.65 14.59
CA VAL A 167 0.69 9.82 16.05
C VAL A 167 1.80 10.83 16.37
N SER A 168 1.56 11.71 17.32
CA SER A 168 2.57 12.69 17.76
C SER A 168 3.77 11.98 18.40
N SER A 169 4.95 12.60 18.27
CA SER A 169 6.13 12.19 19.04
C SER A 169 5.93 12.30 20.56
N ASP A 170 5.03 13.20 20.98
CA ASP A 170 4.76 13.46 22.40
C ASP A 170 3.70 12.52 22.98
N ASP A 171 3.05 11.72 22.14
CA ASP A 171 2.11 10.71 22.60
C ASP A 171 2.82 9.65 23.44
N GLU A 172 2.18 9.26 24.55
CA GLU A 172 2.79 8.40 25.56
C GLU A 172 3.42 7.12 25.00
N PRO A 173 2.79 6.34 24.08
CA PRO A 173 3.42 5.14 23.54
C PRO A 173 4.65 5.44 22.66
N VAL A 174 4.62 6.51 21.87
CA VAL A 174 5.74 6.92 21.01
C VAL A 174 6.91 7.40 21.86
N ASN A 175 6.63 8.30 22.83
CA ASN A 175 7.64 8.87 23.70
C ASN A 175 8.27 7.77 24.58
N THR A 176 7.46 6.93 25.22
CA THR A 176 7.95 5.85 26.10
C THR A 176 8.84 4.87 25.31
N LEU A 177 8.39 4.44 24.12
CA LEU A 177 9.20 3.53 23.30
C LEU A 177 10.48 4.21 22.83
N SER A 178 10.44 5.48 22.45
CA SER A 178 11.62 6.26 22.01
C SER A 178 12.66 6.39 23.12
N GLU A 179 12.24 6.64 24.36
CA GLU A 179 13.13 6.72 25.50
C GLU A 179 13.76 5.35 25.83
N VAL A 180 12.98 4.28 25.77
CA VAL A 180 13.50 2.90 25.96
C VAL A 180 14.51 2.56 24.87
N TYR A 181 14.18 2.86 23.63
CA TYR A 181 15.08 2.65 22.48
C TYR A 181 16.40 3.39 22.69
N LYS A 182 16.35 4.67 23.06
CA LYS A 182 17.54 5.50 23.33
C LYS A 182 18.39 4.92 24.44
N ILE A 183 17.78 4.44 25.53
CA ILE A 183 18.54 3.81 26.65
C ILE A 183 19.30 2.57 26.15
N MET A 184 18.71 1.80 25.24
CA MET A 184 19.29 0.55 24.78
C MET A 184 20.29 0.74 23.63
N ARG A 185 20.13 1.77 22.80
CA ARG A 185 20.93 1.96 21.59
C ARG A 185 21.79 3.24 21.61
N GLY A 186 21.60 4.12 22.56
CA GLY A 186 22.33 5.38 22.67
C GLY A 186 21.79 6.53 21.81
N GLU A 187 20.80 6.26 20.96
CA GLU A 187 20.19 7.24 20.03
C GLU A 187 18.67 7.11 20.00
N PHE A 188 17.97 8.15 19.58
CA PHE A 188 16.54 8.06 19.38
C PHE A 188 16.19 7.32 18.08
N PRO A 189 15.07 6.56 18.05
CA PRO A 189 14.61 5.94 16.82
C PRO A 189 14.13 7.00 15.84
N LYS A 190 14.24 6.71 14.54
CA LYS A 190 13.60 7.54 13.53
C LYS A 190 12.08 7.35 13.59
N LEU A 191 11.34 8.43 13.34
CA LEU A 191 9.90 8.38 13.13
C LEU A 191 9.61 8.42 11.63
N ASN A 192 8.75 7.53 11.16
CA ASN A 192 8.37 7.48 9.75
C ASN A 192 6.90 7.12 9.57
N ARG A 193 6.46 7.17 8.32
CA ARG A 193 5.24 6.53 7.81
C ARG A 193 5.63 5.20 7.19
N LYS A 194 4.98 4.11 7.61
CA LYS A 194 5.12 2.82 6.91
C LYS A 194 4.33 2.89 5.59
N ASN A 195 5.00 2.68 4.49
CA ASN A 195 4.39 2.70 3.15
C ASN A 195 3.53 1.46 2.84
N ALA A 196 3.32 0.60 3.82
CA ALA A 196 2.54 -0.61 3.71
C ALA A 196 1.38 -0.64 4.71
N PHE A 197 0.30 -1.28 4.29
CA PHE A 197 -0.80 -1.66 5.15
C PHE A 197 -0.34 -2.72 6.18
N ASN A 198 -0.81 -2.57 7.41
CA ASN A 198 -0.76 -3.63 8.42
C ASN A 198 -1.90 -3.44 9.44
N ASP A 199 -1.97 -4.32 10.45
CA ASP A 199 -3.04 -4.32 11.45
C ASP A 199 -3.13 -3.06 12.30
N THR A 200 -2.06 -2.25 12.38
CA THR A 200 -2.07 -0.95 13.06
C THR A 200 -3.22 -0.06 12.56
N ILE A 201 -3.50 -0.07 11.25
CA ILE A 201 -4.62 0.68 10.67
C ILE A 201 -5.94 0.26 11.32
N ARG A 202 -6.16 -1.04 11.54
CA ARG A 202 -7.40 -1.56 12.14
C ARG A 202 -7.57 -1.15 13.60
N PHE A 203 -6.48 -1.09 14.34
CA PHE A 203 -6.51 -0.55 15.69
C PHE A 203 -6.85 0.94 15.70
N ARG A 204 -6.25 1.71 14.79
CA ARG A 204 -6.50 3.14 14.62
C ARG A 204 -7.96 3.43 14.22
N GLU A 205 -8.51 2.67 13.28
CA GLU A 205 -9.93 2.73 12.89
C GLU A 205 -10.88 2.43 14.06
N ALA A 206 -10.41 1.65 15.03
CA ALA A 206 -11.14 1.36 16.26
C ALA A 206 -10.97 2.43 17.36
N GLY A 207 -10.20 3.50 17.08
CA GLY A 207 -9.93 4.60 18.03
C GLY A 207 -8.79 4.30 19.02
N ILE A 208 -8.04 3.22 18.84
CA ILE A 208 -6.91 2.85 19.69
C ILE A 208 -5.66 3.58 19.19
N ASN A 209 -4.90 4.19 20.10
CA ASN A 209 -3.62 4.81 19.77
C ASN A 209 -2.59 3.70 19.48
N ALA A 210 -2.30 3.49 18.19
CA ALA A 210 -1.50 2.37 17.72
C ALA A 210 -0.33 2.83 16.85
N ILE A 211 0.82 2.20 17.05
CA ILE A 211 2.05 2.40 16.29
C ILE A 211 2.59 1.07 15.80
N THR A 212 3.45 1.12 14.80
CA THR A 212 4.20 -0.05 14.33
C THR A 212 5.67 0.09 14.73
N PHE A 213 6.23 -0.98 15.26
CA PHE A 213 7.65 -1.06 15.60
C PHE A 213 8.12 -2.51 15.52
N GLY A 214 9.24 -2.76 14.87
CA GLY A 214 9.82 -4.10 14.84
C GLY A 214 11.03 -4.17 13.92
N PRO A 215 11.84 -5.23 14.06
CA PRO A 215 12.99 -5.44 13.21
C PRO A 215 12.55 -5.82 11.80
N GLY A 216 13.35 -5.41 10.81
CA GLY A 216 13.22 -5.80 9.42
C GLY A 216 14.59 -5.89 8.80
N GLU A 217 14.71 -6.64 7.72
CA GLU A 217 15.95 -6.86 7.01
C GLU A 217 15.75 -6.69 5.51
N ASP A 218 16.85 -6.56 4.80
CA ASP A 218 16.85 -6.61 3.34
C ASP A 218 16.32 -7.99 2.88
N GLY A 219 15.43 -8.00 1.90
CA GLY A 219 14.72 -9.20 1.47
C GLY A 219 13.33 -9.39 2.08
N TRP A 220 12.81 -8.40 2.81
CA TRP A 220 11.41 -8.38 3.25
C TRP A 220 10.46 -8.58 2.07
N ALA A 221 9.49 -9.47 2.25
CA ALA A 221 8.52 -9.90 1.23
C ALA A 221 9.13 -10.56 -0.02
N ALA A 222 10.39 -11.02 0.03
CA ALA A 222 11.02 -11.81 -1.01
C ALA A 222 10.90 -13.33 -0.73
N ASP A 223 11.19 -14.18 -1.74
CA ASP A 223 11.08 -15.64 -1.61
C ASP A 223 11.90 -16.24 -0.45
N ASN A 224 13.03 -15.61 -0.11
CA ASN A 224 13.89 -16.01 0.99
C ASN A 224 13.93 -14.95 2.08
N GLU A 225 12.76 -14.50 2.52
CA GLU A 225 12.66 -13.53 3.62
C GLU A 225 13.31 -14.06 4.89
N TRP A 226 14.05 -13.21 5.56
CA TRP A 226 14.76 -13.54 6.78
C TRP A 226 14.73 -12.40 7.79
N ILE A 227 14.99 -12.73 9.04
CA ILE A 227 15.08 -11.76 10.13
C ILE A 227 16.29 -12.07 11.01
N SER A 228 16.95 -11.03 11.48
CA SER A 228 18.09 -11.15 12.41
C SER A 228 17.61 -11.58 13.80
N ILE A 229 18.09 -12.72 14.29
CA ILE A 229 17.82 -13.20 15.66
C ILE A 229 18.27 -12.16 16.71
N PRO A 230 19.48 -11.57 16.65
CA PRO A 230 19.89 -10.52 17.58
C PRO A 230 18.93 -9.32 17.60
N LYS A 231 18.49 -8.82 16.44
CA LYS A 231 17.52 -7.71 16.36
C LYS A 231 16.15 -8.10 16.93
N SER A 232 15.71 -9.34 16.72
CA SER A 232 14.45 -9.85 17.29
C SER A 232 14.50 -9.90 18.82
N ILE A 233 15.61 -10.35 19.37
CA ILE A 233 15.84 -10.36 20.84
C ILE A 233 15.88 -8.92 21.39
N GLU A 234 16.53 -8.01 20.69
CA GLU A 234 16.59 -6.60 21.06
C GLU A 234 15.18 -5.97 21.05
N ALA A 235 14.40 -6.19 19.98
CA ALA A 235 13.01 -5.72 19.90
C ALA A 235 12.17 -6.27 21.07
N ALA A 236 12.31 -7.55 21.40
CA ALA A 236 11.59 -8.16 22.52
C ALA A 236 11.93 -7.50 23.86
N LYS A 237 13.19 -7.13 24.08
CA LYS A 237 13.60 -6.38 25.28
C LYS A 237 13.01 -4.97 25.30
N ILE A 238 13.02 -4.27 24.16
CA ILE A 238 12.41 -2.95 24.02
C ILE A 238 10.92 -3.04 24.33
N TYR A 239 10.20 -4.01 23.76
CA TYR A 239 8.77 -4.21 24.07
C TYR A 239 8.55 -4.44 25.56
N ALA A 240 9.28 -5.35 26.17
CA ALA A 240 9.11 -5.69 27.60
C ALA A 240 9.26 -4.44 28.49
N VAL A 241 10.33 -3.66 28.30
CA VAL A 241 10.57 -2.45 29.10
C VAL A 241 9.54 -1.37 28.79
N THR A 242 9.15 -1.19 27.52
CA THR A 242 8.12 -0.23 27.14
C THR A 242 6.78 -0.55 27.78
N ILE A 243 6.36 -1.83 27.72
CA ILE A 243 5.11 -2.29 28.34
C ILE A 243 5.13 -2.06 29.86
N LEU A 244 6.20 -2.43 30.54
CA LEU A 244 6.32 -2.20 31.98
C LEU A 244 6.20 -0.72 32.35
N ARG A 245 6.80 0.18 31.57
CA ARG A 245 6.69 1.63 31.77
C ARG A 245 5.28 2.15 31.53
N LEU A 246 4.64 1.74 30.42
CA LEU A 246 3.26 2.14 30.10
C LEU A 246 2.26 1.64 31.14
N LEU A 247 2.46 0.43 31.69
CA LEU A 247 1.64 -0.13 32.78
C LEU A 247 1.99 0.43 34.15
N LYS A 248 3.00 1.32 34.26
CA LYS A 248 3.49 1.87 35.54
C LYS A 248 3.81 0.76 36.55
N ALA A 249 4.25 -0.39 36.04
CA ALA A 249 4.68 -1.50 36.87
C ALA A 249 5.99 -1.16 37.57
N SER A 250 6.00 -1.23 38.88
CA SER A 250 7.17 -1.02 39.75
C SER A 250 8.03 -2.27 39.84
#